data_7f97a0d13d6f6bf183564b27236612c9
#
_entry.id   7f97a0d13d6f6bf183564b27236612c9
#
_cell.length_a   1.000
_cell.length_b   1.000
_cell.length_c   1.000
_cell.angle_alpha   90.00
_cell.angle_beta   90.00
_cell.angle_gamma   90.00
#
_symmetry.space_group_name_H-M   'P 1'
#
loop_
_entity.id
_entity.type
_entity.pdbx_description
1 polymer ?
#
loop_
_entity_poly.entity_id
_entity_poly.type
_entity_poly.pdbx_seq_one_letter_code
_entity_poly.pdbx_strand_id
1 'polypeptide(L)'
;MITVDRKTIIQILGGIMARPELLSDIDKYQLEPSDFSQQLDKFVFSAIYNLYVGGAEKIHATDIDTYLGENDIAKNIMERENGTQFLLDCEIHSEPSNFAYYYRKFKKLNLVRELQKKGYDVSNIYSEDPLEENHFSINEKFEKLNTGDILNQIKGEVADLENRYVINTFVKEGTAFDGVKDLIASLQI
;
A
#
# COMPACT_ATOMS: atom_id res chain seq x y z
N MET A 1 -9.19 7.67 6.24
CA MET A 1 -8.16 6.60 6.02
C MET A 1 -8.13 6.30 4.55
N ILE A 2 -6.97 6.42 3.94
CA ILE A 2 -6.79 6.25 2.50
C ILE A 2 -7.24 4.86 2.04
N THR A 3 -8.12 4.85 1.04
CA THR A 3 -8.68 3.63 0.47
C THR A 3 -8.25 3.50 -0.99
N VAL A 4 -8.02 2.28 -1.44
CA VAL A 4 -7.83 2.02 -2.87
C VAL A 4 -9.20 2.07 -3.53
N ASP A 5 -9.31 2.80 -4.63
CA ASP A 5 -10.59 2.91 -5.35
C ASP A 5 -11.04 1.55 -5.93
N ARG A 6 -12.36 1.36 -6.00
CA ARG A 6 -12.96 0.07 -6.40
C ARG A 6 -12.55 -0.35 -7.80
N LYS A 7 -12.36 0.61 -8.72
CA LYS A 7 -11.91 0.33 -10.07
C LYS A 7 -10.51 -0.31 -10.06
N THR A 8 -9.60 0.22 -9.27
CA THR A 8 -8.24 -0.36 -9.12
C THR A 8 -8.29 -1.78 -8.58
N ILE A 9 -9.13 -2.04 -7.56
CA ILE A 9 -9.32 -3.41 -7.02
C ILE A 9 -9.85 -4.36 -8.08
N ILE A 10 -10.88 -3.97 -8.85
CA ILE A 10 -11.44 -4.75 -9.96
C ILE A 10 -10.36 -5.09 -10.98
N GLN A 11 -9.51 -4.12 -11.35
CA GLN A 11 -8.45 -4.34 -12.32
C GLN A 11 -7.36 -5.29 -11.81
N ILE A 12 -7.04 -5.24 -10.51
CA ILE A 12 -6.05 -6.13 -9.91
C ILE A 12 -6.62 -7.56 -9.81
N LEU A 13 -7.79 -7.73 -9.19
CA LEU A 13 -8.37 -9.06 -9.00
C LEU A 13 -8.76 -9.69 -10.33
N GLY A 14 -9.43 -8.98 -11.21
CA GLY A 14 -9.78 -9.51 -12.53
C GLY A 14 -8.56 -9.76 -13.42
N GLY A 15 -7.50 -8.97 -13.27
CA GLY A 15 -6.24 -9.21 -13.97
C GLY A 15 -5.57 -10.54 -13.59
N ILE A 16 -5.55 -10.88 -12.29
CA ILE A 16 -5.02 -12.18 -11.81
C ILE A 16 -6.00 -13.33 -12.03
N MET A 17 -7.33 -13.09 -12.13
CA MET A 17 -8.29 -14.10 -12.57
C MET A 17 -8.02 -14.52 -14.01
N ALA A 18 -7.80 -13.55 -14.90
CA ALA A 18 -7.54 -13.79 -16.31
C ALA A 18 -6.16 -14.40 -16.59
N ARG A 19 -5.16 -14.03 -15.76
CA ARG A 19 -3.75 -14.42 -15.88
C ARG A 19 -3.16 -14.75 -14.51
N PRO A 20 -3.52 -15.90 -13.92
CA PRO A 20 -3.07 -16.25 -12.57
C PRO A 20 -1.54 -16.41 -12.45
N GLU A 21 -0.86 -16.69 -13.55
CA GLU A 21 0.61 -16.78 -13.62
C GLU A 21 1.33 -15.49 -13.19
N LEU A 22 0.63 -14.33 -13.18
CA LEU A 22 1.17 -13.09 -12.62
C LEU A 22 1.53 -13.21 -11.14
N LEU A 23 0.89 -14.15 -10.42
CA LEU A 23 1.18 -14.43 -9.00
C LEU A 23 2.52 -15.15 -8.80
N SER A 24 3.09 -15.78 -9.84
CA SER A 24 4.42 -16.39 -9.78
C SER A 24 5.56 -15.46 -10.18
N ASP A 25 5.28 -14.31 -10.81
CA ASP A 25 6.27 -13.30 -11.18
C ASP A 25 6.56 -12.39 -9.96
N ILE A 26 7.09 -12.99 -8.88
CA ILE A 26 7.32 -12.33 -7.59
C ILE A 26 8.35 -11.20 -7.65
N ASP A 27 9.20 -11.20 -8.68
CA ASP A 27 10.16 -10.11 -8.90
C ASP A 27 9.48 -8.83 -9.38
N LYS A 28 8.34 -8.98 -10.05
CA LYS A 28 7.53 -7.86 -10.57
C LYS A 28 6.30 -7.56 -9.74
N TYR A 29 5.58 -8.60 -9.33
CA TYR A 29 4.24 -8.48 -8.77
C TYR A 29 4.14 -9.21 -7.43
N GLN A 30 4.30 -8.48 -6.36
CA GLN A 30 4.08 -8.98 -5.00
C GLN A 30 2.71 -8.56 -4.52
N LEU A 31 1.81 -9.51 -4.35
CA LEU A 31 0.48 -9.31 -3.82
C LEU A 31 0.27 -10.20 -2.59
N GLU A 32 -0.29 -9.62 -1.55
CA GLU A 32 -0.61 -10.30 -0.30
C GLU A 32 -2.03 -9.93 0.15
N PRO A 33 -2.70 -10.80 0.96
CA PRO A 33 -4.01 -10.45 1.51
C PRO A 33 -4.03 -9.13 2.30
N SER A 34 -2.90 -8.78 2.93
CA SER A 34 -2.71 -7.52 3.67
C SER A 34 -2.77 -6.27 2.81
N ASP A 35 -2.50 -6.38 1.51
CA ASP A 35 -2.62 -5.28 0.55
C ASP A 35 -4.07 -4.82 0.37
N PHE A 36 -5.04 -5.68 0.66
CA PHE A 36 -6.47 -5.39 0.52
C PHE A 36 -7.06 -4.89 1.84
N SER A 37 -7.85 -3.81 1.80
CA SER A 37 -8.44 -3.24 3.01
C SER A 37 -9.76 -3.91 3.39
N GLN A 38 -10.58 -4.28 2.40
CA GLN A 38 -11.88 -4.90 2.62
C GLN A 38 -11.75 -6.42 2.78
N GLN A 39 -12.61 -6.98 3.61
CA GLN A 39 -12.57 -8.41 3.90
C GLN A 39 -12.96 -9.26 2.70
N LEU A 40 -13.95 -8.80 1.92
CA LEU A 40 -14.34 -9.45 0.67
C LEU A 40 -13.15 -9.58 -0.28
N ASP A 41 -12.41 -8.48 -0.51
CA ASP A 41 -11.26 -8.47 -1.43
C ASP A 41 -10.17 -9.45 -0.99
N LYS A 42 -9.93 -9.57 0.33
CA LYS A 42 -8.97 -10.54 0.91
C LYS A 42 -9.39 -11.98 0.64
N PHE A 43 -10.67 -12.31 0.83
CA PHE A 43 -11.19 -13.64 0.55
C PHE A 43 -11.11 -13.97 -0.94
N VAL A 44 -11.50 -13.03 -1.80
CA VAL A 44 -11.41 -13.21 -3.26
C VAL A 44 -9.96 -13.42 -3.69
N PHE A 45 -9.03 -12.58 -3.23
CA PHE A 45 -7.61 -12.77 -3.51
C PHE A 45 -7.09 -14.13 -3.04
N SER A 46 -7.43 -14.53 -1.82
CA SER A 46 -7.00 -15.82 -1.26
C SER A 46 -7.56 -17.00 -2.03
N ALA A 47 -8.80 -16.91 -2.50
CA ALA A 47 -9.43 -17.93 -3.34
C ALA A 47 -8.69 -18.04 -4.70
N ILE A 48 -8.42 -16.92 -5.35
CA ILE A 48 -7.66 -16.88 -6.62
C ILE A 48 -6.28 -17.53 -6.43
N TYR A 49 -5.57 -17.16 -5.36
CA TYR A 49 -4.26 -17.71 -5.07
C TYR A 49 -4.30 -19.23 -4.88
N ASN A 50 -5.26 -19.74 -4.08
CA ASN A 50 -5.41 -21.18 -3.84
C ASN A 50 -5.82 -21.97 -5.09
N LEU A 51 -6.71 -21.41 -5.90
CA LEU A 51 -7.09 -22.02 -7.18
C LEU A 51 -5.89 -22.08 -8.15
N TYR A 52 -5.10 -21.01 -8.20
CA TYR A 52 -3.86 -20.98 -8.98
C TYR A 52 -2.84 -22.03 -8.52
N VAL A 53 -2.58 -22.11 -7.21
CA VAL A 53 -1.69 -23.13 -6.63
C VAL A 53 -2.23 -24.54 -6.88
N GLY A 54 -3.55 -24.70 -6.96
CA GLY A 54 -4.24 -25.94 -7.35
C GLY A 54 -4.12 -26.28 -8.84
N GLY A 55 -3.49 -25.40 -9.66
CA GLY A 55 -3.22 -25.65 -11.08
C GLY A 55 -4.19 -24.97 -12.06
N ALA A 56 -5.03 -24.04 -11.60
CA ALA A 56 -5.91 -23.31 -12.50
C ALA A 56 -5.12 -22.34 -13.40
N GLU A 57 -5.24 -22.49 -14.72
CA GLU A 57 -4.61 -21.62 -15.72
C GLU A 57 -5.43 -20.35 -16.02
N LYS A 58 -6.72 -20.40 -15.74
CA LYS A 58 -7.67 -19.29 -15.80
C LYS A 58 -8.72 -19.49 -14.73
N ILE A 59 -9.16 -18.42 -14.09
CA ILE A 59 -10.09 -18.48 -12.97
C ILE A 59 -11.30 -17.61 -13.31
N HIS A 60 -12.48 -18.22 -13.26
CA HIS A 60 -13.74 -17.53 -13.51
C HIS A 60 -14.44 -17.13 -12.20
N ALA A 61 -15.36 -16.18 -12.29
CA ALA A 61 -16.18 -15.75 -11.16
C ALA A 61 -16.87 -16.92 -10.45
N THR A 62 -17.36 -17.87 -11.22
CA THR A 62 -18.03 -19.10 -10.71
C THR A 62 -17.09 -20.01 -9.92
N ASP A 63 -15.82 -20.08 -10.28
CA ASP A 63 -14.83 -20.91 -9.57
C ASP A 63 -14.58 -20.36 -8.17
N ILE A 64 -14.43 -19.03 -8.07
CA ILE A 64 -14.23 -18.32 -6.80
C ILE A 64 -15.48 -18.40 -5.94
N ASP A 65 -16.66 -18.17 -6.52
CA ASP A 65 -17.95 -18.24 -5.80
C ASP A 65 -18.16 -19.62 -5.19
N THR A 66 -17.88 -20.68 -5.96
CA THR A 66 -17.94 -22.07 -5.50
C THR A 66 -16.93 -22.32 -4.37
N TYR A 67 -15.67 -21.91 -4.55
CA TYR A 67 -14.61 -22.09 -3.57
C TYR A 67 -14.92 -21.39 -2.24
N LEU A 68 -15.38 -20.14 -2.29
CA LEU A 68 -15.75 -19.37 -1.11
C LEU A 68 -17.05 -19.87 -0.44
N GLY A 69 -17.95 -20.46 -1.22
CA GLY A 69 -19.19 -21.07 -0.74
C GLY A 69 -18.99 -22.27 0.21
N GLU A 70 -17.80 -22.90 0.18
CA GLU A 70 -17.44 -23.99 1.11
C GLU A 70 -17.07 -23.49 2.52
N ASN A 71 -16.86 -22.17 2.69
CA ASN A 71 -16.51 -21.56 3.97
C ASN A 71 -17.64 -20.65 4.45
N ASP A 72 -18.26 -20.98 5.58
CA ASP A 72 -19.41 -20.23 6.12
C ASP A 72 -19.12 -18.73 6.35
N ILE A 73 -17.91 -18.38 6.78
CA ILE A 73 -17.54 -16.98 7.02
C ILE A 73 -17.44 -16.23 5.69
N ALA A 74 -16.76 -16.83 4.72
CA ALA A 74 -16.60 -16.24 3.40
C ALA A 74 -17.95 -16.12 2.69
N LYS A 75 -18.79 -17.15 2.76
CA LYS A 75 -20.16 -17.15 2.21
C LYS A 75 -20.99 -15.99 2.78
N ASN A 76 -21.01 -15.82 4.10
CA ASN A 76 -21.74 -14.72 4.74
C ASN A 76 -21.25 -13.34 4.27
N ILE A 77 -19.95 -13.18 4.02
CA ILE A 77 -19.38 -11.94 3.51
C ILE A 77 -19.78 -11.72 2.04
N MET A 78 -19.71 -12.78 1.22
CA MET A 78 -20.15 -12.76 -0.16
C MET A 78 -21.63 -12.33 -0.28
N GLU A 79 -22.50 -12.88 0.54
CA GLU A 79 -23.93 -12.52 0.57
C GLU A 79 -24.15 -11.07 1.02
N ARG A 80 -23.48 -10.64 2.09
CA ARG A 80 -23.63 -9.29 2.67
C ARG A 80 -23.12 -8.19 1.74
N GLU A 81 -22.03 -8.44 1.03
CA GLU A 81 -21.31 -7.44 0.24
C GLU A 81 -21.56 -7.59 -1.27
N ASN A 82 -22.58 -8.35 -1.66
CA ASN A 82 -22.92 -8.63 -3.06
C ASN A 82 -21.72 -9.17 -3.87
N GLY A 83 -21.00 -10.12 -3.25
CA GLY A 83 -19.74 -10.67 -3.75
C GLY A 83 -19.83 -11.29 -5.14
N THR A 84 -20.93 -12.01 -5.44
CA THR A 84 -21.13 -12.62 -6.76
C THR A 84 -21.15 -11.55 -7.87
N GLN A 85 -21.83 -10.42 -7.68
CA GLN A 85 -21.81 -9.33 -8.65
C GLN A 85 -20.41 -8.73 -8.76
N PHE A 86 -19.73 -8.55 -7.63
CA PHE A 86 -18.35 -8.05 -7.62
C PHE A 86 -17.39 -8.97 -8.39
N LEU A 87 -17.51 -10.29 -8.28
CA LEU A 87 -16.71 -11.24 -9.05
C LEU A 87 -16.97 -11.13 -10.55
N LEU A 88 -18.24 -10.98 -10.94
CA LEU A 88 -18.62 -10.73 -12.34
C LEU A 88 -18.03 -9.40 -12.85
N ASP A 89 -18.07 -8.35 -12.03
CA ASP A 89 -17.45 -7.07 -12.39
C ASP A 89 -15.94 -7.20 -12.58
N CYS A 90 -15.25 -7.98 -11.74
CA CYS A 90 -13.83 -8.28 -11.92
C CYS A 90 -13.56 -9.02 -13.23
N GLU A 91 -14.37 -10.01 -13.58
CA GLU A 91 -14.20 -10.80 -14.80
C GLU A 91 -14.48 -9.98 -16.07
N ILE A 92 -15.55 -9.16 -16.05
CA ILE A 92 -16.03 -8.46 -17.25
C ILE A 92 -15.30 -7.13 -17.49
N HIS A 93 -15.00 -6.38 -16.43
CA HIS A 93 -14.50 -5.00 -16.52
C HIS A 93 -12.99 -4.88 -16.32
N SER A 94 -12.28 -5.97 -16.05
CA SER A 94 -10.83 -5.93 -16.00
C SER A 94 -10.21 -5.90 -17.40
N GLU A 95 -9.12 -5.16 -17.50
CA GLU A 95 -8.28 -5.08 -18.70
C GLU A 95 -6.90 -5.63 -18.38
N PRO A 96 -6.65 -6.94 -18.59
CA PRO A 96 -5.38 -7.57 -18.23
C PRO A 96 -4.13 -6.93 -18.87
N SER A 97 -4.28 -6.27 -20.02
CA SER A 97 -3.23 -5.51 -20.67
C SER A 97 -2.75 -4.30 -19.86
N ASN A 98 -3.63 -3.74 -19.02
CA ASN A 98 -3.35 -2.59 -18.16
C ASN A 98 -2.94 -2.98 -16.73
N PHE A 99 -2.76 -4.28 -16.46
CA PHE A 99 -2.45 -4.77 -15.11
C PHE A 99 -1.25 -4.07 -14.47
N ALA A 100 -0.15 -3.91 -15.20
CA ALA A 100 1.05 -3.25 -14.68
C ALA A 100 0.83 -1.79 -14.25
N TYR A 101 -0.04 -1.06 -14.95
CA TYR A 101 -0.43 0.30 -14.57
C TYR A 101 -1.22 0.31 -13.25
N TYR A 102 -2.27 -0.52 -13.17
CA TYR A 102 -3.10 -0.60 -11.96
C TYR A 102 -2.34 -1.17 -10.77
N TYR A 103 -1.42 -2.12 -10.99
CA TYR A 103 -0.55 -2.64 -9.94
C TYR A 103 0.33 -1.54 -9.33
N ARG A 104 0.98 -0.70 -10.14
CA ARG A 104 1.76 0.44 -9.62
C ARG A 104 0.89 1.41 -8.82
N LYS A 105 -0.30 1.75 -9.32
CA LYS A 105 -1.26 2.60 -8.61
C LYS A 105 -1.68 1.97 -7.28
N PHE A 106 -2.03 0.68 -7.30
CA PHE A 106 -2.42 -0.10 -6.12
C PHE A 106 -1.32 -0.09 -5.05
N LYS A 107 -0.08 -0.38 -5.42
CA LYS A 107 1.05 -0.40 -4.47
C LYS A 107 1.37 0.99 -3.93
N LYS A 108 1.27 2.05 -4.73
CA LYS A 108 1.43 3.43 -4.25
C LYS A 108 0.38 3.78 -3.19
N LEU A 109 -0.90 3.54 -3.47
CA LEU A 109 -2.00 3.81 -2.54
C LEU A 109 -1.88 2.98 -1.25
N ASN A 110 -1.48 1.71 -1.36
CA ASN A 110 -1.23 0.86 -0.20
C ASN A 110 -0.08 1.40 0.65
N LEU A 111 1.02 1.85 0.03
CA LEU A 111 2.14 2.44 0.76
C LEU A 111 1.69 3.68 1.54
N VAL A 112 0.96 4.60 0.90
CA VAL A 112 0.48 5.82 1.57
C VAL A 112 -0.49 5.48 2.71
N ARG A 113 -1.37 4.48 2.51
CA ARG A 113 -2.25 3.96 3.57
C ARG A 113 -1.47 3.41 4.76
N GLU A 114 -0.41 2.63 4.52
CA GLU A 114 0.42 2.08 5.59
C GLU A 114 1.22 3.17 6.33
N LEU A 115 1.71 4.18 5.61
CA LEU A 115 2.35 5.34 6.22
C LEU A 115 1.37 6.10 7.12
N GLN A 116 0.15 6.34 6.64
CA GLN A 116 -0.91 6.99 7.44
C GLN A 116 -1.25 6.18 8.70
N LYS A 117 -1.36 4.85 8.61
CA LYS A 117 -1.59 3.98 9.77
C LYS A 117 -0.46 4.05 10.80
N LYS A 118 0.78 4.26 10.36
CA LYS A 118 1.95 4.44 11.22
C LYS A 118 2.06 5.84 11.81
N GLY A 119 1.11 6.74 11.48
CA GLY A 119 1.05 8.10 12.02
C GLY A 119 1.84 9.15 11.24
N TYR A 120 2.35 8.81 10.05
CA TYR A 120 2.97 9.81 9.18
C TYR A 120 1.91 10.71 8.55
N ASP A 121 2.22 11.99 8.43
CA ASP A 121 1.41 12.93 7.65
C ASP A 121 1.63 12.67 6.16
N VAL A 122 0.58 12.30 5.46
CA VAL A 122 0.60 12.00 4.02
C VAL A 122 -0.22 13.00 3.21
N SER A 123 -0.72 14.07 3.83
CA SER A 123 -1.57 15.07 3.19
C SER A 123 -0.89 15.80 2.02
N ASN A 124 0.44 15.96 2.10
CA ASN A 124 1.24 16.54 1.01
C ASN A 124 1.57 15.54 -0.12
N ILE A 125 1.29 14.26 0.09
CA ILE A 125 1.59 13.17 -0.86
C ILE A 125 0.34 12.78 -1.64
N TYR A 126 -0.79 12.62 -0.93
CA TYR A 126 -2.07 12.20 -1.52
C TYR A 126 -3.24 12.82 -0.78
N SER A 127 -4.20 13.37 -1.51
CA SER A 127 -5.44 13.91 -0.97
C SER A 127 -6.64 13.06 -1.40
N GLU A 128 -7.46 12.64 -0.42
CA GLU A 128 -8.73 11.93 -0.67
C GLU A 128 -9.91 12.90 -0.88
N ASP A 129 -9.82 14.12 -0.34
CA ASP A 129 -10.92 15.07 -0.37
C ASP A 129 -10.89 15.93 -1.63
N PRO A 130 -11.84 15.74 -2.57
CA PRO A 130 -11.88 16.53 -3.81
C PRO A 130 -12.22 18.01 -3.57
N LEU A 131 -12.66 18.39 -2.38
CA LEU A 131 -12.96 19.77 -1.99
C LEU A 131 -11.76 20.49 -1.38
N GLU A 132 -10.68 19.78 -1.13
CA GLU A 132 -9.45 20.38 -0.62
C GLU A 132 -8.79 21.26 -1.69
N GLU A 133 -8.37 22.47 -1.31
CA GLU A 133 -7.87 23.51 -2.22
C GLU A 133 -6.73 23.01 -3.13
N ASN A 134 -5.85 22.16 -2.59
CA ASN A 134 -4.68 21.65 -3.31
C ASN A 134 -4.86 20.22 -3.87
N HIS A 135 -6.06 19.65 -3.78
CA HIS A 135 -6.33 18.26 -4.18
C HIS A 135 -5.76 17.88 -5.54
N PHE A 136 -6.09 18.65 -6.59
CA PHE A 136 -5.64 18.35 -7.95
C PHE A 136 -4.12 18.44 -8.10
N SER A 137 -3.50 19.44 -7.49
CA SER A 137 -2.04 19.66 -7.57
C SER A 137 -1.27 18.54 -6.84
N ILE A 138 -1.76 18.12 -5.67
CA ILE A 138 -1.19 17.01 -4.90
C ILE A 138 -1.30 15.71 -5.68
N ASN A 139 -2.49 15.39 -6.18
CA ASN A 139 -2.73 14.14 -6.87
C ASN A 139 -2.06 14.08 -8.26
N GLU A 140 -1.90 15.20 -8.96
CA GLU A 140 -1.07 15.26 -10.18
C GLU A 140 0.40 14.93 -9.91
N LYS A 141 0.95 15.43 -8.80
CA LYS A 141 2.32 15.08 -8.36
C LYS A 141 2.39 13.60 -7.98
N PHE A 142 1.42 13.11 -7.21
CA PHE A 142 1.37 11.72 -6.80
C PHE A 142 1.37 10.74 -7.98
N GLU A 143 0.67 11.06 -9.09
CA GLU A 143 0.69 10.21 -10.29
C GLU A 143 2.10 10.04 -10.86
N LYS A 144 2.95 11.06 -10.74
CA LYS A 144 4.34 11.05 -11.25
C LYS A 144 5.33 10.36 -10.32
N LEU A 145 5.01 10.20 -9.01
CA LEU A 145 5.87 9.55 -8.03
C LEU A 145 5.82 8.03 -8.17
N ASN A 146 6.94 7.37 -7.87
CA ASN A 146 6.98 5.95 -7.59
C ASN A 146 7.04 5.69 -6.06
N THR A 147 6.96 4.44 -5.63
CA THR A 147 6.99 4.08 -4.21
C THR A 147 8.30 4.49 -3.52
N GLY A 148 9.43 4.44 -4.23
CA GLY A 148 10.73 4.88 -3.72
C GLY A 148 10.75 6.39 -3.48
N ASP A 149 10.18 7.18 -4.39
CA ASP A 149 10.08 8.63 -4.24
C ASP A 149 9.25 9.01 -3.01
N ILE A 150 8.11 8.33 -2.79
CA ILE A 150 7.25 8.52 -1.62
C ILE A 150 8.02 8.23 -0.32
N LEU A 151 8.74 7.12 -0.26
CA LEU A 151 9.55 6.75 0.90
C LEU A 151 10.68 7.75 1.14
N ASN A 152 11.32 8.27 0.08
CA ASN A 152 12.39 9.26 0.21
C ASN A 152 11.86 10.61 0.74
N GLN A 153 10.65 11.03 0.36
CA GLN A 153 10.03 12.22 0.95
C GLN A 153 9.84 12.06 2.46
N ILE A 154 9.26 10.94 2.90
CA ILE A 154 9.07 10.67 4.33
C ILE A 154 10.42 10.58 5.08
N LYS A 155 11.44 9.95 4.50
CA LYS A 155 12.78 9.91 5.09
C LYS A 155 13.40 11.29 5.20
N GLY A 156 13.20 12.16 4.21
CA GLY A 156 13.66 13.55 4.23
C GLY A 156 13.02 14.31 5.38
N GLU A 157 11.72 14.23 5.56
CA GLU A 157 11.01 14.87 6.67
C GLU A 157 11.50 14.38 8.05
N VAL A 158 11.72 13.06 8.20
CA VAL A 158 12.26 12.48 9.43
C VAL A 158 13.68 12.97 9.68
N ALA A 159 14.54 12.99 8.65
CA ALA A 159 15.91 13.49 8.76
C ALA A 159 15.96 14.98 9.12
N ASP A 160 15.05 15.79 8.60
CA ASP A 160 14.93 17.21 8.95
C ASP A 160 14.51 17.40 10.42
N LEU A 161 13.60 16.56 10.91
CA LEU A 161 13.24 16.52 12.32
C LEU A 161 14.42 16.08 13.20
N GLU A 162 15.12 15.01 12.83
CA GLU A 162 16.31 14.55 13.53
C GLU A 162 17.37 15.65 13.59
N ASN A 163 17.68 16.28 12.47
CA ASN A 163 18.62 17.40 12.41
C ASN A 163 18.19 18.55 13.32
N ARG A 164 16.89 18.89 13.33
CA ARG A 164 16.37 19.98 14.15
C ARG A 164 16.46 19.70 15.65
N TYR A 165 16.16 18.46 16.07
CA TYR A 165 16.10 18.11 17.49
C TYR A 165 17.43 17.54 18.01
N VAL A 166 18.11 16.71 17.23
CA VAL A 166 19.38 16.08 17.63
C VAL A 166 20.54 17.09 17.60
N ILE A 167 20.63 17.95 16.57
CA ILE A 167 21.65 19.01 16.52
C ILE A 167 21.46 20.00 17.68
N ASN A 168 20.21 20.35 18.02
CA ASN A 168 19.96 21.22 19.19
C ASN A 168 20.32 20.51 20.52
N THR A 169 20.25 19.21 20.60
CA THR A 169 20.71 18.45 21.77
C THR A 169 22.23 18.43 21.85
N PHE A 170 22.94 18.22 20.74
CA PHE A 170 24.39 18.27 20.69
C PHE A 170 24.95 19.66 20.97
N VAL A 171 24.32 20.74 20.54
CA VAL A 171 24.73 22.12 20.85
C VAL A 171 24.52 22.42 22.33
N LYS A 172 23.53 21.86 23.00
CA LYS A 172 23.38 21.96 24.48
C LYS A 172 24.35 21.07 25.24
N GLU A 173 24.74 19.94 24.67
CA GLU A 173 25.76 19.04 25.26
C GLU A 173 27.21 19.57 24.95
N GLY A 174 27.41 20.31 23.89
CA GLY A 174 28.68 20.94 23.55
C GLY A 174 29.20 21.90 24.63
N THR A 175 28.29 22.54 25.38
CA THR A 175 28.67 23.33 26.55
C THR A 175 29.14 22.47 27.74
N ALA A 176 28.71 21.20 27.82
CA ALA A 176 29.24 20.24 28.78
C ALA A 176 30.60 19.64 28.34
N PHE A 177 30.84 19.55 27.01
CA PHE A 177 32.10 19.06 26.47
C PHE A 177 33.25 20.07 26.59
N ASP A 178 32.98 21.38 26.52
CA ASP A 178 33.97 22.41 26.77
C ASP A 178 34.42 22.40 28.24
N GLY A 179 33.49 22.12 29.16
CA GLY A 179 33.83 21.93 30.57
C GLY A 179 34.74 20.71 30.85
N VAL A 180 34.63 19.66 30.04
CA VAL A 180 35.49 18.45 30.13
C VAL A 180 36.90 18.74 29.55
N LYS A 181 36.99 19.52 28.47
CA LYS A 181 38.30 19.99 27.95
C LYS A 181 39.07 20.83 28.93
N ASP A 182 38.37 21.73 29.63
CA ASP A 182 38.98 22.55 30.69
C ASP A 182 39.40 21.68 31.88
N LEU A 183 38.64 20.63 32.20
CA LEU A 183 39.01 19.69 33.27
C LEU A 183 40.22 18.84 32.89
N ILE A 184 40.35 18.42 31.64
CA ILE A 184 41.54 17.68 31.14
C ILE A 184 42.75 18.59 31.08
N ALA A 185 42.58 19.84 30.66
CA ALA A 185 43.66 20.82 30.64
C ALA A 185 44.19 21.14 32.07
N SER A 186 43.32 21.10 33.09
CA SER A 186 43.71 21.30 34.49
C SER A 186 44.37 20.11 35.16
N LEU A 187 44.29 18.91 34.54
CA LEU A 187 44.94 17.68 35.05
C LEU A 187 46.30 17.38 34.42
N GLN A 188 46.82 18.27 33.54
CA GLN A 188 48.14 18.15 32.90
C GLN A 188 49.20 19.09 33.48
N ILE A 189 49.07 19.44 34.78
CA ILE A 189 50.10 20.13 35.54
C ILE A 189 50.80 19.15 36.46
#